data_6c7dc1fa6b2ec8ea46f6b0b4a330aa0a
#
_entry.id   6c7dc1fa6b2ec8ea46f6b0b4a330aa0a
#
_cell.length_a   1.000
_cell.length_b   1.000
_cell.length_c   1.000
_cell.angle_alpha   90.00
_cell.angle_beta   90.00
_cell.angle_gamma   90.00
#
_symmetry.space_group_name_H-M   'P 1'
#
loop_
_entity.id
_entity.type
_entity.pdbx_description
1 polymer ?
#
loop_
_entity_poly.entity_id
_entity_poly.type
_entity_poly.pdbx_seq_one_letter_code
_entity_poly.pdbx_strand_id
1 'polypeptide(L)'
;MNNKYRFVFLILLTTGLTSCFGLFDHGSDKIVGRYIVLWIDLQENQAISERDEFDSSSSTKIVPEYVFAVGHNQDFIIAKQHPTNGFEGGYKVDTKTTNYYIVDVNRKISKTGKNIFGPLDINKFDSIRTVLRINKIEFNQVYPDKP
;
A
#
# COMPACT_ATOMS: atom_id res chain seq x y z
N MET A 1 -38.76 -37.37 -12.37
CA MET A 1 -37.33 -37.03 -12.35
C MET A 1 -36.69 -37.89 -11.26
N ASN A 2 -35.77 -38.78 -11.65
CA ASN A 2 -35.21 -39.81 -10.77
C ASN A 2 -34.40 -39.17 -9.61
N ASN A 3 -34.55 -39.67 -8.37
CA ASN A 3 -33.86 -39.15 -7.18
C ASN A 3 -32.36 -39.05 -7.35
N LYS A 4 -31.74 -39.88 -8.19
CA LYS A 4 -30.30 -39.83 -8.52
C LYS A 4 -29.90 -38.50 -9.22
N TYR A 5 -30.73 -37.99 -10.15
CA TYR A 5 -30.46 -36.74 -10.83
C TYR A 5 -30.67 -35.50 -9.97
N ARG A 6 -31.59 -35.60 -8.99
CA ARG A 6 -31.75 -34.52 -7.98
C ARG A 6 -30.53 -34.39 -7.07
N PHE A 7 -29.94 -35.51 -6.70
CA PHE A 7 -28.75 -35.53 -5.84
C PHE A 7 -27.51 -35.00 -6.57
N VAL A 8 -27.32 -35.40 -7.82
CA VAL A 8 -26.22 -34.89 -8.69
C VAL A 8 -26.38 -33.41 -8.95
N PHE A 9 -27.60 -32.93 -9.22
CA PHE A 9 -27.88 -31.51 -9.42
C PHE A 9 -27.63 -30.68 -8.16
N LEU A 10 -27.96 -31.21 -6.97
CA LEU A 10 -27.69 -30.56 -5.69
C LEU A 10 -26.19 -30.43 -5.41
N ILE A 11 -25.40 -31.47 -5.70
CA ILE A 11 -23.93 -31.45 -5.56
C ILE A 11 -23.29 -30.45 -6.52
N LEU A 12 -23.74 -30.39 -7.78
CA LEU A 12 -23.24 -29.40 -8.75
C LEU A 12 -23.57 -27.96 -8.32
N LEU A 13 -24.73 -27.73 -7.71
CA LEU A 13 -25.13 -26.41 -7.24
C LEU A 13 -24.31 -25.96 -6.02
N THR A 14 -23.94 -26.86 -5.11
CA THR A 14 -23.14 -26.56 -3.93
C THR A 14 -21.67 -26.32 -4.27
N THR A 15 -21.09 -26.99 -5.27
CA THR A 15 -19.72 -26.76 -5.70
C THR A 15 -19.55 -25.44 -6.48
N GLY A 16 -20.61 -24.94 -7.14
CA GLY A 16 -20.60 -23.64 -7.84
C GLY A 16 -20.61 -22.42 -6.90
N LEU A 17 -21.04 -22.58 -5.63
CA LEU A 17 -21.13 -21.47 -4.69
C LEU A 17 -19.86 -21.22 -3.88
N THR A 18 -18.86 -22.09 -3.95
CA THR A 18 -17.60 -21.94 -3.22
C THR A 18 -16.48 -21.26 -4.01
N SER A 19 -16.69 -20.94 -5.28
CA SER A 19 -15.64 -20.40 -6.15
C SER A 19 -15.48 -18.87 -6.08
N CYS A 20 -16.21 -18.18 -5.20
CA CYS A 20 -16.17 -16.70 -5.13
C CYS A 20 -15.44 -16.16 -3.87
N PHE A 21 -14.85 -17.03 -3.05
CA PHE A 21 -14.04 -16.60 -1.92
C PHE A 21 -12.57 -16.54 -2.34
N GLY A 22 -12.05 -15.34 -2.58
CA GLY A 22 -10.63 -15.11 -2.83
C GLY A 22 -10.28 -14.32 -4.10
N LEU A 23 -11.25 -13.71 -4.78
CA LEU A 23 -10.99 -12.93 -5.99
C LEU A 23 -10.46 -11.52 -5.72
N PHE A 24 -10.47 -11.07 -4.46
CA PHE A 24 -9.93 -9.74 -4.09
C PHE A 24 -9.10 -9.89 -2.84
N ASP A 25 -7.78 -9.93 -3.00
CA ASP A 25 -6.86 -9.82 -1.88
C ASP A 25 -6.77 -8.34 -1.49
N HIS A 26 -7.37 -7.99 -0.37
CA HIS A 26 -7.26 -6.65 0.18
C HIS A 26 -6.85 -6.74 1.64
N GLY A 27 -5.97 -5.86 2.04
CA GLY A 27 -5.53 -5.83 3.42
C GLY A 27 -4.88 -4.51 3.78
N SER A 28 -4.59 -4.37 5.05
CA SER A 28 -3.90 -3.19 5.54
C SER A 28 -3.05 -3.51 6.75
N ASP A 29 -1.84 -2.95 6.78
CA ASP A 29 -0.95 -2.98 7.93
C ASP A 29 -0.84 -1.59 8.54
N LYS A 30 -0.94 -1.52 9.87
CA LYS A 30 -0.77 -0.27 10.58
C LYS A 30 0.71 0.13 10.60
N ILE A 31 0.98 1.40 10.29
CA ILE A 31 2.31 2.00 10.44
C ILE A 31 2.36 2.73 11.78
N VAL A 32 1.84 3.94 11.83
CA VAL A 32 1.79 4.80 13.02
C VAL A 32 0.61 5.76 12.94
N GLY A 33 -0.03 6.04 14.08
CA GLY A 33 -1.18 6.96 14.12
C GLY A 33 -2.32 6.48 13.21
N ARG A 34 -2.66 7.29 12.22
CA ARG A 34 -3.70 7.01 11.20
C ARG A 34 -3.13 6.46 9.89
N TYR A 35 -1.81 6.32 9.79
CA TYR A 35 -1.14 5.86 8.58
C TYR A 35 -1.12 4.35 8.50
N ILE A 36 -1.45 3.84 7.33
CA ILE A 36 -1.51 2.42 7.02
C ILE A 36 -0.82 2.15 5.68
N VAL A 37 -0.27 0.95 5.52
CA VAL A 37 -0.07 0.37 4.19
C VAL A 37 -1.37 -0.31 3.79
N LEU A 38 -1.89 0.01 2.63
CA LEU A 38 -3.15 -0.51 2.11
C LEU A 38 -2.90 -1.12 0.73
N TRP A 39 -3.43 -2.32 0.48
CA TRP A 39 -3.46 -2.92 -0.85
C TRP A 39 -4.87 -3.38 -1.21
N ILE A 40 -5.18 -3.32 -2.50
CA ILE A 40 -6.45 -3.72 -3.08
C ILE A 40 -6.14 -4.57 -4.31
N ASP A 41 -6.78 -5.73 -4.42
CA ASP A 41 -6.69 -6.73 -5.48
C ASP A 41 -5.38 -7.53 -5.50
N LEU A 42 -4.23 -6.93 -5.33
CA LEU A 42 -2.92 -7.57 -5.35
C LEU A 42 -2.07 -7.06 -4.18
N GLN A 43 -1.40 -7.99 -3.50
CA GLN A 43 -0.55 -7.64 -2.36
C GLN A 43 0.65 -6.75 -2.76
N GLU A 44 1.10 -6.83 -4.01
CA GLU A 44 2.19 -6.00 -4.54
C GLU A 44 1.77 -4.55 -4.80
N ASN A 45 0.45 -4.29 -4.78
CA ASN A 45 -0.13 -2.99 -5.08
C ASN A 45 -0.27 -2.09 -3.83
N GLN A 46 0.60 -2.30 -2.84
CA GLN A 46 0.55 -1.57 -1.59
C GLN A 46 0.91 -0.09 -1.74
N ALA A 47 0.11 0.76 -1.11
CA ALA A 47 0.28 2.19 -1.02
C ALA A 47 0.26 2.64 0.43
N ILE A 48 0.86 3.79 0.76
CA ILE A 48 0.66 4.38 2.07
C ILE A 48 -0.54 5.31 2.00
N SER A 49 -1.49 5.10 2.91
CA SER A 49 -2.69 5.90 3.03
C SER A 49 -2.86 6.43 4.45
N GLU A 50 -3.48 7.59 4.57
CA GLU A 50 -3.93 8.15 5.85
C GLU A 50 -5.43 7.90 5.99
N ARG A 51 -5.85 7.23 7.06
CA ARG A 51 -7.27 7.04 7.39
C ARG A 51 -7.90 8.36 7.79
N ASP A 52 -9.14 8.56 7.38
CA ASP A 52 -9.91 9.71 7.84
C ASP A 52 -10.12 9.67 9.35
N GLU A 53 -10.20 10.83 9.96
CA GLU A 53 -10.36 10.98 11.41
C GLU A 53 -11.77 10.61 11.88
N PHE A 54 -12.77 10.85 11.02
CA PHE A 54 -14.18 10.67 11.34
C PHE A 54 -14.79 9.43 10.70
N ASP A 55 -14.16 8.92 9.62
CA ASP A 55 -14.61 7.74 8.89
C ASP A 55 -13.45 6.78 8.66
N SER A 56 -13.35 5.76 9.50
CA SER A 56 -12.30 4.75 9.41
C SER A 56 -12.37 3.88 8.15
N SER A 57 -13.49 3.90 7.41
CA SER A 57 -13.64 3.24 6.12
C SER A 57 -13.07 4.05 4.96
N SER A 58 -12.84 5.35 5.18
CA SER A 58 -12.25 6.26 4.20
C SER A 58 -10.76 6.46 4.46
N SER A 59 -9.98 6.54 3.39
CA SER A 59 -8.55 6.85 3.45
C SER A 59 -8.10 7.66 2.25
N THR A 60 -7.09 8.49 2.46
CA THR A 60 -6.44 9.27 1.40
C THR A 60 -5.06 8.69 1.13
N LYS A 61 -4.82 8.31 -0.13
CA LYS A 61 -3.51 7.83 -0.58
C LYS A 61 -2.50 8.98 -0.55
N ILE A 62 -1.36 8.75 0.08
CA ILE A 62 -0.29 9.74 0.25
C ILE A 62 1.03 9.34 -0.41
N VAL A 63 1.36 8.03 -0.43
CA VAL A 63 2.45 7.50 -1.25
C VAL A 63 1.81 6.53 -2.24
N PRO A 64 2.12 6.67 -3.53
CA PRO A 64 1.52 5.82 -4.58
C PRO A 64 1.90 4.36 -4.42
N GLU A 65 1.26 3.51 -5.21
CA GLU A 65 1.40 2.06 -5.21
C GLU A 65 2.85 1.58 -5.39
N TYR A 66 3.06 0.31 -5.10
CA TYR A 66 4.35 -0.40 -5.16
C TYR A 66 5.36 0.07 -4.12
N VAL A 67 4.85 0.41 -2.94
CA VAL A 67 5.67 0.59 -1.74
C VAL A 67 6.15 -0.77 -1.26
N PHE A 68 7.45 -1.01 -1.25
CA PHE A 68 8.02 -2.30 -0.88
C PHE A 68 8.79 -2.31 0.44
N ALA A 69 9.06 -1.14 1.02
CA ALA A 69 9.66 -1.05 2.34
C ALA A 69 9.22 0.20 3.07
N VAL A 70 8.90 0.05 4.35
CA VAL A 70 8.46 1.12 5.24
C VAL A 70 9.24 1.05 6.56
N GLY A 71 9.58 2.20 7.10
CA GLY A 71 10.09 2.38 8.45
C GLY A 71 9.44 3.57 9.11
N HIS A 72 9.37 3.59 10.43
CA HIS A 72 8.76 4.71 11.12
C HIS A 72 9.26 4.90 12.55
N ASN A 73 9.03 6.08 13.08
CA ASN A 73 8.94 6.36 14.50
C ASN A 73 7.59 7.04 14.80
N GLN A 74 7.44 7.74 15.90
CA GLN A 74 6.18 8.44 16.26
C GLN A 74 5.91 9.66 15.37
N ASP A 75 6.94 10.28 14.81
CA ASP A 75 6.88 11.58 14.13
C ASP A 75 7.02 11.47 12.61
N PHE A 76 7.69 10.44 12.12
CA PHE A 76 8.02 10.29 10.69
C PHE A 76 7.84 8.88 10.19
N ILE A 77 7.43 8.79 8.92
CA ILE A 77 7.44 7.55 8.15
C ILE A 77 8.45 7.73 7.01
N ILE A 78 9.24 6.70 6.73
CA ILE A 78 10.07 6.60 5.52
C ILE A 78 9.57 5.44 4.66
N ALA A 79 9.62 5.61 3.34
CA ALA A 79 9.19 4.56 2.42
C ALA A 79 10.08 4.47 1.19
N LYS A 80 10.16 3.24 0.65
CA LYS A 80 10.70 2.92 -0.68
C LYS A 80 9.56 2.48 -1.58
N GLN A 81 9.56 2.96 -2.81
CA GLN A 81 8.52 2.72 -3.80
C GLN A 81 9.14 2.55 -5.19
N HIS A 82 8.60 1.63 -5.97
CA HIS A 82 8.94 1.51 -7.38
C HIS A 82 8.00 2.38 -8.23
N PRO A 83 8.53 3.30 -9.06
CA PRO A 83 7.68 4.11 -9.93
C PRO A 83 6.96 3.27 -10.98
N THR A 84 5.78 3.71 -11.35
CA THR A 84 5.05 3.19 -12.49
C THR A 84 5.18 4.16 -13.65
N ASN A 85 5.39 3.63 -14.86
CA ASN A 85 5.27 4.43 -16.06
C ASN A 85 3.83 4.39 -16.57
N GLY A 86 2.80 4.63 -15.71
CA GLY A 86 1.40 4.58 -16.08
C GLY A 86 1.27 4.99 -17.55
N PHE A 87 0.68 4.34 -18.50
CA PHE A 87 -0.54 3.90 -18.84
C PHE A 87 -0.91 3.48 -20.22
N GLU A 88 -1.73 3.12 -20.73
CA GLU A 88 -2.53 2.53 -21.80
C GLU A 88 -2.27 1.04 -21.95
N GLY A 89 -3.02 0.25 -21.17
CA GLY A 89 -3.02 -1.21 -21.24
C GLY A 89 -2.40 -1.94 -20.06
N GLY A 90 -2.04 -1.24 -19.00
CA GLY A 90 -1.53 -1.81 -17.75
C GLY A 90 -0.34 -1.03 -17.20
N TYR A 91 -0.24 -0.99 -15.86
CA TYR A 91 0.89 -0.36 -15.18
C TYR A 91 2.14 -1.21 -15.35
N LYS A 92 3.18 -0.63 -15.93
CA LYS A 92 4.50 -1.26 -15.91
C LYS A 92 5.29 -0.68 -14.76
N VAL A 93 5.61 -1.51 -13.80
CA VAL A 93 6.43 -1.15 -12.64
C VAL A 93 7.91 -1.15 -13.06
N ASP A 94 8.61 -0.05 -12.78
CA ASP A 94 10.06 0.01 -12.95
C ASP A 94 10.77 -0.42 -11.67
N THR A 95 11.01 -1.71 -11.53
CA THR A 95 11.71 -2.29 -10.36
C THR A 95 13.20 -1.95 -10.30
N LYS A 96 13.77 -1.30 -11.33
CA LYS A 96 15.17 -0.86 -11.34
C LYS A 96 15.36 0.52 -10.69
N THR A 97 14.28 1.30 -10.60
CA THR A 97 14.28 2.61 -9.98
C THR A 97 13.62 2.55 -8.60
N THR A 98 14.21 3.22 -7.63
CA THR A 98 13.64 3.37 -6.28
C THR A 98 13.40 4.84 -5.99
N ASN A 99 12.17 5.19 -5.73
CA ASN A 99 11.75 6.44 -5.14
C ASN A 99 11.72 6.33 -3.63
N TYR A 100 12.18 7.38 -2.96
CA TYR A 100 12.14 7.49 -1.51
C TYR A 100 11.14 8.56 -1.09
N TYR A 101 10.45 8.30 0.03
CA TYR A 101 9.49 9.24 0.61
C TYR A 101 9.76 9.41 2.10
N ILE A 102 9.47 10.61 2.61
CA ILE A 102 9.42 10.91 4.03
C ILE A 102 8.07 11.60 4.29
N VAL A 103 7.33 11.11 5.29
CA VAL A 103 6.05 11.67 5.69
C VAL A 103 6.17 12.17 7.12
N ASP A 104 5.81 13.44 7.37
CA ASP A 104 5.72 14.04 8.70
C ASP A 104 4.32 13.72 9.27
N VAL A 105 4.27 12.84 10.26
CA VAL A 105 3.04 12.33 10.89
C VAL A 105 2.28 13.43 11.65
N ASN A 106 3.00 14.41 12.19
CA ASN A 106 2.41 15.45 13.04
C ASN A 106 1.79 16.60 12.23
N ARG A 107 2.13 16.71 10.95
CA ARG A 107 1.54 17.72 10.09
C ARG A 107 0.29 17.14 9.41
N LYS A 108 -0.86 17.80 9.66
CA LYS A 108 -2.09 17.47 8.91
C LYS A 108 -1.85 17.69 7.43
N ILE A 109 -2.34 16.78 6.60
CA ILE A 109 -2.39 16.98 5.15
C ILE A 109 -3.15 18.29 4.91
N SER A 110 -2.41 19.34 4.60
CA SER A 110 -3.04 20.52 4.01
C SER A 110 -3.23 20.21 2.52
N LYS A 111 -4.22 20.83 1.89
CA LYS A 111 -4.46 20.76 0.43
C LYS A 111 -3.21 21.07 -0.41
N THR A 112 -2.11 21.48 0.21
CA THR A 112 -0.83 21.83 -0.39
C THR A 112 0.25 20.75 -0.26
N GLY A 113 -0.05 19.55 0.30
CA GLY A 113 0.89 18.42 0.34
C GLY A 113 2.18 18.63 1.14
N LYS A 114 2.21 19.57 2.06
CA LYS A 114 3.45 20.01 2.76
C LYS A 114 4.00 19.04 3.80
N ASN A 115 3.34 17.91 4.05
CA ASN A 115 3.82 16.90 5.00
C ASN A 115 4.54 15.73 4.35
N ILE A 116 4.65 15.72 3.01
CA ILE A 116 5.28 14.64 2.24
C ILE A 116 6.46 15.19 1.48
N PHE A 117 7.62 14.56 1.65
CA PHE A 117 8.80 14.78 0.85
C PHE A 117 8.95 13.58 -0.10
N GLY A 118 8.83 13.79 -1.39
CA GLY A 118 8.97 12.73 -2.39
C GLY A 118 8.19 13.00 -3.68
N PRO A 119 8.49 12.25 -4.74
CA PRO A 119 9.55 11.24 -4.81
C PRO A 119 10.95 11.85 -4.75
N LEU A 120 11.87 11.18 -4.04
CA LEU A 120 13.26 11.60 -3.85
C LEU A 120 14.22 10.54 -4.41
N ASP A 121 15.36 10.98 -4.92
CA ASP A 121 16.52 10.11 -5.08
C ASP A 121 17.21 9.86 -3.72
N ILE A 122 18.11 8.87 -3.67
CA ILE A 122 18.78 8.47 -2.42
C ILE A 122 19.58 9.62 -1.78
N ASN A 123 20.25 10.47 -2.57
CA ASN A 123 21.09 11.54 -2.04
C ASN A 123 20.24 12.62 -1.35
N LYS A 124 19.13 13.02 -1.99
CA LYS A 124 18.16 13.96 -1.40
C LYS A 124 17.48 13.37 -0.17
N PHE A 125 17.12 12.08 -0.23
CA PHE A 125 16.52 11.38 0.89
C PHE A 125 17.45 11.39 2.12
N ASP A 126 18.72 11.02 1.97
CA ASP A 126 19.69 11.01 3.06
C ASP A 126 19.99 12.42 3.59
N SER A 127 20.05 13.41 2.70
CA SER A 127 20.21 14.82 3.09
C SER A 127 19.04 15.29 3.96
N ILE A 128 17.80 15.02 3.58
CA ILE A 128 16.62 15.40 4.34
C ILE A 128 16.55 14.63 5.67
N ARG A 129 16.86 13.33 5.68
CA ARG A 129 16.92 12.53 6.92
C ARG A 129 17.90 13.12 7.92
N THR A 130 19.04 13.61 7.44
CA THR A 130 20.06 14.24 8.27
C THR A 130 19.54 15.56 8.88
N VAL A 131 18.91 16.40 8.07
CA VAL A 131 18.31 17.68 8.53
C VAL A 131 17.21 17.42 9.56
N LEU A 132 16.36 16.42 9.34
CA LEU A 132 15.26 16.04 10.22
C LEU A 132 15.73 15.20 11.43
N ARG A 133 17.01 14.79 11.47
CA ARG A 133 17.60 13.94 12.52
C ARG A 133 16.92 12.58 12.68
N ILE A 134 16.51 11.99 11.57
CA ILE A 134 15.80 10.70 11.48
C ILE A 134 16.62 9.57 10.87
N ASN A 135 17.94 9.69 10.84
CA ASN A 135 18.85 8.69 10.27
C ASN A 135 18.75 7.31 10.95
N LYS A 136 18.23 7.26 12.18
CA LYS A 136 18.06 6.02 12.94
C LYS A 136 16.79 5.23 12.57
N ILE A 137 15.90 5.80 11.77
CA ILE A 137 14.72 5.05 11.30
C ILE A 137 15.19 4.05 10.26
N GLU A 138 14.92 2.76 10.50
CA GLU A 138 15.25 1.66 9.61
C GLU A 138 14.00 1.17 8.90
N PHE A 139 14.18 0.57 7.71
CA PHE A 139 13.09 -0.08 6.98
C PHE A 139 12.85 -1.47 7.58
N ASN A 140 11.89 -1.59 8.47
CA ASN A 140 11.58 -2.80 9.24
C ASN A 140 10.30 -3.52 8.81
N GLN A 141 9.49 -2.90 7.96
CA GLN A 141 8.34 -3.50 7.29
C GLN A 141 8.66 -3.65 5.80
N VAL A 142 8.67 -4.88 5.32
CA VAL A 142 9.02 -5.20 3.93
C VAL A 142 7.84 -5.91 3.27
N TYR A 143 7.53 -5.50 2.07
CA TYR A 143 6.42 -6.00 1.27
C TYR A 143 6.93 -6.60 -0.04
N PRO A 144 6.11 -7.40 -0.76
CA PRO A 144 6.46 -7.84 -2.10
C PRO A 144 6.82 -6.65 -3.00
N ASP A 145 7.92 -6.76 -3.73
CA ASP A 145 8.45 -5.69 -4.59
C ASP A 145 8.29 -5.97 -6.09
N LYS A 146 7.63 -7.09 -6.42
CA LYS A 146 7.40 -7.52 -7.80
C LYS A 146 5.92 -7.77 -8.02
N PRO A 147 5.37 -7.20 -9.10
CA PRO A 147 4.05 -7.56 -9.59
C PRO A 147 4.03 -8.96 -10.19
#